data_a19b75ee31f548015885a34d5a505229
#
_entry.id   a19b75ee31f548015885a34d5a505229
#
_cell.length_a   1.000
_cell.length_b   1.000
_cell.length_c   1.000
_cell.angle_alpha   90.00
_cell.angle_beta   90.00
_cell.angle_gamma   90.00
#
_symmetry.space_group_name_H-M   'P 1'
#
loop_
_entity.id
_entity.type
_entity.pdbx_description
1 polymer ?
#
loop_
_entity_poly.entity_id
_entity_poly.type
_entity_poly.pdbx_seq_one_letter_code
_entity_poly.pdbx_strand_id
1 'polypeptide(L)'
;MDAFKVFHYRNLDCNFVDLRNMSGNYKILVIPGHAIMTEEMARNVRNFVKEGGIAIMTAYSAKVNENNSVFDTFQPGLLSDVFGLRVAGFERTMVHPPAKGEKTPMKKLCVRKCVTEGTEDGRGTQQVICEVSYWELLELSAAQAYACYEEEDGSCAVSVNRYGKGKAYYTSAETSEPLLDWLYGQIAEEEGISPGIDAPEGVVVRKISEKETLYVNTTSKVKEVMLEQPGKGVLKGESFTEKLVLAPFDGELIVCK
;
A
#
# COMPACT_ATOMS: atom_id res chain seq x y z
N MET A 1 -2.19 6.60 9.10
CA MET A 1 -2.64 5.35 9.76
C MET A 1 -3.25 4.36 8.76
N ASP A 2 -3.86 4.84 7.68
CA ASP A 2 -4.59 4.00 6.71
C ASP A 2 -3.69 3.07 5.89
N ALA A 3 -2.49 3.50 5.51
CA ALA A 3 -1.54 2.63 4.81
C ALA A 3 -1.15 1.38 5.63
N PHE A 4 -0.96 1.51 6.95
CA PHE A 4 -0.65 0.37 7.82
C PHE A 4 -1.79 -0.63 7.88
N LYS A 5 -3.04 -0.16 7.91
CA LYS A 5 -4.22 -1.02 8.00
C LYS A 5 -4.30 -2.01 6.85
N VAL A 6 -4.01 -1.56 5.62
CA VAL A 6 -4.01 -2.41 4.42
C VAL A 6 -3.17 -3.67 4.62
N PHE A 7 -1.92 -3.50 5.05
CA PHE A 7 -1.01 -4.62 5.24
C PHE A 7 -1.34 -5.43 6.50
N HIS A 8 -1.80 -4.74 7.54
CA HIS A 8 -2.21 -5.39 8.79
C HIS A 8 -3.40 -6.33 8.59
N TYR A 9 -4.44 -5.88 7.88
CA TYR A 9 -5.63 -6.70 7.62
C TYR A 9 -5.43 -7.79 6.56
N ARG A 10 -4.43 -7.63 5.71
CA ARG A 10 -3.96 -8.71 4.84
C ARG A 10 -3.06 -9.74 5.55
N ASN A 11 -2.84 -9.56 6.86
CA ASN A 11 -1.96 -10.41 7.64
C ASN A 11 -0.53 -10.50 7.10
N LEU A 12 -0.06 -9.41 6.50
CA LEU A 12 1.32 -9.25 6.04
C LEU A 12 2.20 -8.72 7.17
N ASP A 13 3.43 -9.21 7.20
CA ASP A 13 4.44 -8.65 8.09
C ASP A 13 4.90 -7.30 7.53
N CYS A 14 4.74 -6.26 8.33
CA CYS A 14 5.15 -4.90 7.97
C CYS A 14 5.83 -4.21 9.15
N ASN A 15 6.85 -3.41 8.82
CA ASN A 15 7.62 -2.63 9.78
C ASN A 15 7.56 -1.15 9.42
N PHE A 16 7.66 -0.29 10.43
CA PHE A 16 7.95 1.13 10.21
C PHE A 16 9.46 1.31 10.10
N VAL A 17 9.90 1.94 9.01
CA VAL A 17 11.32 2.17 8.76
C VAL A 17 11.62 3.65 8.69
N ASP A 18 12.80 4.05 9.15
CA ASP A 18 13.33 5.38 8.92
C ASP A 18 14.03 5.38 7.55
N LEU A 19 13.58 6.22 6.62
CA LEU A 19 14.15 6.33 5.28
C LEU A 19 15.64 6.75 5.29
N ARG A 20 16.13 7.34 6.38
CA ARG A 20 17.55 7.66 6.56
C ARG A 20 18.40 6.43 6.86
N ASN A 21 17.80 5.40 7.46
CA ASN A 21 18.49 4.17 7.84
C ASN A 21 17.61 2.96 7.52
N MET A 22 17.50 2.63 6.25
CA MET A 22 16.73 1.50 5.76
C MET A 22 17.52 0.20 5.95
N SER A 23 17.36 -0.44 7.11
CA SER A 23 17.90 -1.76 7.39
C SER A 23 16.81 -2.82 7.29
N GLY A 24 17.10 -3.94 6.63
CA GLY A 24 16.16 -5.05 6.46
C GLY A 24 16.01 -5.48 5.01
N ASN A 25 15.50 -6.68 4.81
CA ASN A 25 15.26 -7.25 3.49
C ASN A 25 13.79 -7.07 3.09
N TYR A 26 13.42 -5.86 2.68
CA TYR A 26 12.06 -5.54 2.27
C TYR A 26 11.87 -5.75 0.77
N LYS A 27 10.69 -6.20 0.36
CA LYS A 27 10.28 -6.29 -1.04
C LYS A 27 9.57 -5.02 -1.49
N ILE A 28 8.74 -4.46 -0.59
CA ILE A 28 7.92 -3.28 -0.86
C ILE A 28 8.21 -2.22 0.19
N LEU A 29 8.34 -0.98 -0.27
CA LEU A 29 8.44 0.23 0.53
C LEU A 29 7.24 1.11 0.23
N VAL A 30 6.44 1.44 1.24
CA VAL A 30 5.31 2.37 1.11
C VAL A 30 5.66 3.69 1.76
N ILE A 31 5.48 4.78 1.03
CA ILE A 31 5.81 6.15 1.45
C ILE A 31 4.51 6.99 1.42
N PRO A 32 3.68 6.91 2.48
CA PRO A 32 2.36 7.52 2.50
C PRO A 32 2.42 8.98 2.95
N GLY A 33 2.20 9.94 2.05
CA GLY A 33 2.11 11.37 2.38
C GLY A 33 3.34 11.91 3.11
N HIS A 34 4.52 11.42 2.80
CA HIS A 34 5.78 11.79 3.47
C HIS A 34 6.35 13.08 2.86
N ALA A 35 5.91 14.23 3.37
CA ALA A 35 6.18 15.54 2.77
C ALA A 35 7.67 15.92 2.78
N ILE A 36 8.38 15.64 3.86
CA ILE A 36 9.81 16.00 4.00
C ILE A 36 10.67 14.90 3.35
N MET A 37 11.54 15.29 2.41
CA MET A 37 12.49 14.37 1.78
C MET A 37 13.88 15.00 1.81
N THR A 38 14.83 14.35 2.49
CA THR A 38 16.22 14.74 2.46
C THR A 38 16.96 14.04 1.31
N GLU A 39 18.14 14.54 0.94
CA GLU A 39 18.98 13.88 -0.07
C GLU A 39 19.37 12.45 0.35
N GLU A 40 19.59 12.23 1.64
CA GLU A 40 19.90 10.90 2.18
C GLU A 40 18.72 9.94 2.04
N MET A 41 17.51 10.38 2.41
CA MET A 41 16.28 9.59 2.22
C MET A 41 16.07 9.27 0.75
N ALA A 42 16.15 10.27 -0.13
CA ALA A 42 15.98 10.09 -1.56
C ALA A 42 17.02 9.12 -2.15
N ARG A 43 18.28 9.21 -1.72
CA ARG A 43 19.35 8.28 -2.13
C ARG A 43 19.01 6.85 -1.70
N ASN A 44 18.53 6.64 -0.48
CA ASN A 44 18.18 5.32 0.04
C ASN A 44 16.97 4.72 -0.71
N VAL A 45 15.92 5.51 -0.96
CA VAL A 45 14.77 5.10 -1.79
C VAL A 45 15.23 4.74 -3.21
N ARG A 46 16.07 5.57 -3.82
CA ARG A 46 16.62 5.34 -5.16
C ARG A 46 17.40 4.03 -5.23
N ASN A 47 18.27 3.77 -4.25
CA ASN A 47 19.05 2.53 -4.20
C ASN A 47 18.15 1.31 -4.00
N PHE A 48 17.16 1.41 -3.11
CA PHE A 48 16.19 0.35 -2.87
C PHE A 48 15.47 -0.08 -4.17
N VAL A 49 14.95 0.89 -4.93
CA VAL A 49 14.28 0.59 -6.22
C VAL A 49 15.29 0.09 -7.24
N LYS A 50 16.46 0.73 -7.36
CA LYS A 50 17.49 0.33 -8.30
C LYS A 50 17.94 -1.13 -8.14
N GLU A 51 17.97 -1.63 -6.91
CA GLU A 51 18.36 -2.99 -6.56
C GLU A 51 17.25 -4.04 -6.74
N GLY A 52 16.03 -3.62 -7.04
CA GLY A 52 14.91 -4.52 -7.34
C GLY A 52 13.74 -4.42 -6.36
N GLY A 53 13.76 -3.46 -5.44
CA GLY A 53 12.64 -3.16 -4.56
C GLY A 53 11.48 -2.49 -5.30
N ILE A 54 10.30 -2.57 -4.73
CA ILE A 54 9.08 -1.92 -5.22
C ILE A 54 8.74 -0.77 -4.27
N ALA A 55 8.75 0.47 -4.77
CA ALA A 55 8.32 1.63 -3.99
C ALA A 55 6.90 2.03 -4.38
N ILE A 56 6.05 2.33 -3.40
CA ILE A 56 4.72 2.91 -3.58
C ILE A 56 4.71 4.24 -2.83
N MET A 57 4.58 5.35 -3.55
CA MET A 57 4.51 6.69 -2.98
C MET A 57 3.11 7.26 -3.23
N THR A 58 2.54 7.93 -2.23
CA THR A 58 1.25 8.61 -2.40
C THR A 58 1.43 10.12 -2.51
N ALA A 59 0.41 10.81 -2.98
CA ALA A 59 0.35 12.27 -3.02
C ALA A 59 0.83 12.92 -1.70
N TYR A 60 1.21 14.16 -1.73
CA TYR A 60 1.86 14.91 -0.64
C TYR A 60 3.29 14.50 -0.30
N SER A 61 3.86 13.49 -0.94
CA SER A 61 5.22 13.05 -0.64
C SER A 61 6.28 13.87 -1.35
N ALA A 62 7.47 13.97 -0.73
CA ALA A 62 8.66 14.62 -1.28
C ALA A 62 8.43 16.08 -1.77
N LYS A 63 7.71 16.87 -0.98
CA LYS A 63 7.39 18.28 -1.31
C LYS A 63 8.46 19.26 -0.86
N VAL A 64 9.07 19.02 0.28
CA VAL A 64 9.97 19.93 0.95
C VAL A 64 11.21 19.23 1.49
N ASN A 65 12.27 19.99 1.67
CA ASN A 65 13.48 19.52 2.33
C ASN A 65 13.37 19.60 3.87
N GLU A 66 14.45 19.27 4.58
CA GLU A 66 14.52 19.28 6.04
C GLU A 66 14.29 20.66 6.68
N ASN A 67 14.47 21.74 5.92
CA ASN A 67 14.22 23.11 6.35
C ASN A 67 12.80 23.59 6.03
N ASN A 68 11.91 22.67 5.59
CA ASN A 68 10.56 22.97 5.14
C ASN A 68 10.52 23.93 3.92
N SER A 69 11.58 23.94 3.13
CA SER A 69 11.66 24.70 1.89
C SER A 69 11.30 23.79 0.71
N VAL A 70 10.51 24.31 -0.22
CA VAL A 70 10.20 23.58 -1.46
C VAL A 70 11.47 23.40 -2.30
N PHE A 71 11.53 22.33 -3.05
CA PHE A 71 12.63 22.10 -3.99
C PHE A 71 12.53 23.03 -5.19
N ASP A 72 13.65 23.35 -5.81
CA ASP A 72 13.71 24.10 -7.07
C ASP A 72 13.15 23.29 -8.26
N THR A 73 12.96 21.99 -8.06
CA THR A 73 12.38 21.04 -9.01
C THR A 73 10.93 20.72 -8.65
N PHE A 74 10.13 20.38 -9.67
CA PHE A 74 8.74 19.90 -9.43
C PHE A 74 8.71 18.66 -8.55
N GLN A 75 7.67 18.54 -7.71
CA GLN A 75 7.39 17.34 -6.92
C GLN A 75 7.29 16.12 -7.86
N PRO A 76 7.79 14.94 -7.48
CA PRO A 76 8.34 14.56 -6.18
C PRO A 76 9.84 14.93 -5.96
N GLY A 77 10.26 16.11 -6.42
CA GLY A 77 11.55 16.71 -6.09
C GLY A 77 12.74 15.80 -6.43
N LEU A 78 13.48 15.41 -5.42
CA LEU A 78 14.68 14.56 -5.54
C LEU A 78 14.42 13.14 -6.08
N LEU A 79 13.15 12.72 -6.22
CA LEU A 79 12.75 11.40 -6.68
C LEU A 79 12.03 11.40 -8.03
N SER A 80 12.02 12.54 -8.74
CA SER A 80 11.35 12.65 -10.04
C SER A 80 11.89 11.66 -11.07
N ASP A 81 13.17 11.35 -11.03
CA ASP A 81 13.82 10.34 -11.89
C ASP A 81 13.38 8.90 -11.54
N VAL A 82 13.22 8.60 -10.25
CA VAL A 82 12.81 7.27 -9.77
C VAL A 82 11.36 6.98 -10.13
N PHE A 83 10.47 7.97 -9.93
CA PHE A 83 9.06 7.82 -10.22
C PHE A 83 8.69 8.17 -11.67
N GLY A 84 9.60 8.79 -12.43
CA GLY A 84 9.45 9.08 -13.85
C GLY A 84 8.32 10.07 -14.16
N LEU A 85 8.06 11.02 -13.28
CA LEU A 85 6.97 11.97 -13.39
C LEU A 85 7.28 13.31 -12.70
N ARG A 86 6.43 14.29 -12.95
CA ARG A 86 6.31 15.51 -12.14
C ARG A 86 4.84 15.80 -11.81
N VAL A 87 4.61 16.45 -10.68
CA VAL A 87 3.30 16.96 -10.28
C VAL A 87 3.14 18.36 -10.88
N ALA A 88 2.23 18.51 -11.84
CA ALA A 88 1.96 19.78 -12.52
C ALA A 88 0.97 20.67 -11.77
N GLY A 89 0.13 20.06 -10.92
CA GLY A 89 -0.88 20.76 -10.15
C GLY A 89 -1.60 19.83 -9.21
N PHE A 90 -2.64 20.33 -8.58
CA PHE A 90 -3.48 19.52 -7.70
C PHE A 90 -4.90 20.06 -7.67
N GLU A 91 -5.83 19.17 -7.33
CA GLU A 91 -7.22 19.45 -7.07
C GLU A 91 -7.55 19.13 -5.61
N ARG A 92 -8.54 19.80 -5.06
CA ARG A 92 -9.03 19.57 -3.69
C ARG A 92 -10.50 19.94 -3.54
N THR A 93 -11.16 19.28 -2.62
CA THR A 93 -12.60 19.52 -2.37
C THR A 93 -12.88 20.78 -1.54
N MET A 94 -11.86 21.32 -0.84
CA MET A 94 -11.96 22.52 -0.03
C MET A 94 -10.78 23.46 -0.26
N VAL A 95 -11.07 24.76 -0.34
CA VAL A 95 -10.05 25.81 -0.43
C VAL A 95 -9.46 26.17 0.94
N HIS A 96 -10.25 26.07 1.99
CA HIS A 96 -9.87 26.39 3.37
C HIS A 96 -10.01 25.17 4.27
N PRO A 97 -9.20 25.06 5.35
CA PRO A 97 -9.40 24.03 6.35
C PRO A 97 -10.85 24.07 6.90
N PRO A 98 -11.47 22.92 7.18
CA PRO A 98 -12.80 22.87 7.74
C PRO A 98 -12.83 23.57 9.10
N ALA A 99 -13.93 24.25 9.43
CA ALA A 99 -14.12 24.81 10.75
C ALA A 99 -14.18 23.68 11.80
N LYS A 100 -13.96 24.05 13.07
CA LYS A 100 -13.98 23.08 14.17
C LYS A 100 -15.31 22.30 14.18
N GLY A 101 -15.25 20.99 13.96
CA GLY A 101 -16.42 20.11 13.94
C GLY A 101 -17.02 19.87 12.55
N GLU A 102 -16.58 20.57 11.53
CA GLU A 102 -16.94 20.27 10.15
C GLU A 102 -16.09 19.11 9.60
N LYS A 103 -16.71 18.26 8.78
CA LYS A 103 -15.99 17.21 8.06
C LYS A 103 -15.51 17.76 6.72
N THR A 104 -14.29 17.39 6.34
CA THR A 104 -13.80 17.64 4.99
C THR A 104 -14.73 16.93 3.98
N PRO A 105 -15.27 17.63 2.97
CA PRO A 105 -15.99 16.98 1.91
C PRO A 105 -15.06 16.02 1.18
N MET A 106 -15.58 14.84 0.85
CA MET A 106 -14.84 13.83 0.10
C MET A 106 -15.45 13.70 -1.29
N LYS A 107 -14.61 13.55 -2.30
CA LYS A 107 -15.02 13.22 -3.67
C LYS A 107 -14.79 11.73 -3.89
N LYS A 108 -15.78 11.07 -4.47
CA LYS A 108 -15.66 9.69 -4.93
C LYS A 108 -15.05 9.70 -6.31
N LEU A 109 -13.95 8.97 -6.49
CA LEU A 109 -13.29 8.78 -7.77
C LEU A 109 -13.20 7.28 -8.06
N CYS A 110 -13.60 6.89 -9.26
CA CYS A 110 -13.44 5.53 -9.76
C CYS A 110 -12.09 5.41 -10.47
N VAL A 111 -11.24 4.52 -9.96
CA VAL A 111 -9.93 4.23 -10.53
C VAL A 111 -10.00 2.91 -11.28
N ARG A 112 -9.62 2.91 -12.55
CA ARG A 112 -9.58 1.74 -13.43
C ARG A 112 -8.18 1.49 -13.94
N LYS A 113 -7.76 0.22 -13.92
CA LYS A 113 -6.48 -0.20 -14.51
C LYS A 113 -6.47 0.12 -16.01
N CYS A 114 -5.39 0.72 -16.49
CA CYS A 114 -5.22 0.98 -17.92
C CYS A 114 -4.97 -0.35 -18.65
N VAL A 115 -5.74 -0.60 -19.71
CA VAL A 115 -5.58 -1.79 -20.55
C VAL A 115 -4.41 -1.54 -21.49
N THR A 116 -3.36 -2.34 -21.41
CA THR A 116 -2.34 -2.39 -22.46
C THR A 116 -2.91 -3.14 -23.65
N GLU A 117 -2.81 -2.56 -24.87
CA GLU A 117 -3.23 -3.22 -26.10
C GLU A 117 -2.61 -4.62 -26.19
N GLY A 118 -3.48 -5.64 -26.32
CA GLY A 118 -3.08 -7.05 -26.49
C GLY A 118 -3.39 -7.98 -25.33
N THR A 119 -3.93 -7.50 -24.21
CA THR A 119 -4.44 -8.34 -23.12
C THR A 119 -5.96 -8.26 -23.08
N GLU A 120 -6.63 -8.91 -24.02
CA GLU A 120 -8.02 -9.33 -23.86
C GLU A 120 -8.08 -10.52 -22.89
N ASP A 121 -7.68 -10.30 -21.64
CA ASP A 121 -8.09 -11.17 -20.56
C ASP A 121 -9.53 -10.78 -20.22
N GLY A 122 -10.49 -11.65 -20.52
CA GLY A 122 -11.91 -11.52 -20.19
C GLY A 122 -12.21 -11.45 -18.68
N ARG A 123 -11.25 -11.07 -17.86
CA ARG A 123 -11.41 -10.66 -16.46
C ARG A 123 -11.75 -9.17 -16.49
N GLY A 124 -12.99 -8.88 -16.15
CA GLY A 124 -13.52 -7.52 -16.12
C GLY A 124 -12.51 -6.54 -15.53
N THR A 125 -12.36 -5.40 -16.16
CA THR A 125 -11.49 -4.30 -15.73
C THR A 125 -11.68 -4.07 -14.24
N GLN A 126 -10.68 -4.48 -13.45
CA GLN A 126 -10.74 -4.29 -12.00
C GLN A 126 -10.70 -2.80 -11.73
N GLN A 127 -11.74 -2.31 -11.11
CA GLN A 127 -11.88 -0.92 -10.70
C GLN A 127 -12.02 -0.83 -9.19
N VAL A 128 -11.61 0.30 -8.63
CA VAL A 128 -11.79 0.61 -7.22
C VAL A 128 -12.34 2.02 -7.07
N ILE A 129 -13.24 2.21 -6.11
CA ILE A 129 -13.74 3.53 -5.73
C ILE A 129 -12.95 4.00 -4.51
N CYS A 130 -12.33 5.16 -4.62
CA CYS A 130 -11.68 5.83 -3.50
C CYS A 130 -12.41 7.14 -3.15
N GLU A 131 -12.44 7.48 -1.89
CA GLU A 131 -12.92 8.77 -1.39
C GLU A 131 -11.70 9.62 -1.03
N VAL A 132 -11.60 10.80 -1.65
CA VAL A 132 -10.43 11.67 -1.49
C VAL A 132 -10.86 13.13 -1.33
N SER A 133 -10.05 13.89 -0.61
CA SER A 133 -10.19 15.35 -0.52
C SER A 133 -9.15 16.10 -1.32
N TYR A 134 -8.10 15.39 -1.76
CA TYR A 134 -6.98 15.94 -2.50
C TYR A 134 -6.41 14.91 -3.48
N TRP A 135 -6.12 15.37 -4.70
CA TRP A 135 -5.39 14.58 -5.71
C TRP A 135 -4.53 15.49 -6.58
N GLU A 136 -3.46 14.93 -7.13
CA GLU A 136 -2.45 15.63 -7.91
C GLU A 136 -2.61 15.35 -9.41
N LEU A 137 -2.27 16.33 -10.22
CA LEU A 137 -2.23 16.24 -11.68
C LEU A 137 -0.82 15.83 -12.10
N LEU A 138 -0.69 14.63 -12.65
CA LEU A 138 0.61 14.05 -13.00
C LEU A 138 0.96 14.30 -14.46
N GLU A 139 2.17 14.78 -14.71
CA GLU A 139 2.80 14.76 -16.03
C GLU A 139 3.87 13.66 -16.04
N LEU A 140 3.63 12.65 -16.86
CA LEU A 140 4.52 11.50 -16.98
C LEU A 140 5.68 11.80 -17.93
N SER A 141 6.90 11.38 -17.55
CA SER A 141 8.11 11.48 -18.37
C SER A 141 8.61 10.08 -18.78
N ALA A 142 9.18 9.33 -17.83
CA ALA A 142 9.60 7.96 -18.03
C ALA A 142 8.56 6.94 -17.54
N ALA A 143 7.65 7.36 -16.66
CA ALA A 143 6.58 6.51 -16.17
C ALA A 143 5.48 6.30 -17.20
N GLN A 144 4.70 5.25 -16.99
CA GLN A 144 3.48 4.95 -17.74
C GLN A 144 2.28 5.03 -16.80
N ALA A 145 1.10 5.38 -17.34
CA ALA A 145 -0.14 5.30 -16.59
C ALA A 145 -0.47 3.83 -16.31
N TYR A 146 -0.56 3.47 -15.04
CA TYR A 146 -0.96 2.15 -14.59
C TYR A 146 -2.47 2.06 -14.40
N ALA A 147 -3.07 3.12 -13.86
CA ALA A 147 -4.51 3.28 -13.72
C ALA A 147 -4.91 4.74 -13.90
N CYS A 148 -6.14 4.96 -14.35
CA CYS A 148 -6.70 6.27 -14.64
C CYS A 148 -8.01 6.49 -13.89
N TYR A 149 -8.36 7.75 -13.64
CA TYR A 149 -9.68 8.14 -13.17
C TYR A 149 -10.69 8.11 -14.31
N GLU A 150 -11.89 7.61 -14.04
CA GLU A 150 -12.98 7.62 -15.02
C GLU A 150 -13.61 9.01 -15.16
N GLU A 151 -13.77 9.72 -14.03
CA GLU A 151 -14.47 11.00 -13.95
C GLU A 151 -13.62 12.22 -14.36
N GLU A 152 -12.29 12.05 -14.41
CA GLU A 152 -11.31 13.13 -14.63
C GLU A 152 -10.65 13.01 -16.03
N ASP A 153 -11.46 12.84 -17.07
CA ASP A 153 -11.01 12.74 -18.47
C ASP A 153 -9.87 11.73 -18.71
N GLY A 154 -9.84 10.66 -17.90
CA GLY A 154 -8.81 9.64 -17.98
C GLY A 154 -7.45 10.07 -17.41
N SER A 155 -7.41 11.09 -16.57
CA SER A 155 -6.17 11.52 -15.92
C SER A 155 -5.53 10.40 -15.11
N CYS A 156 -4.20 10.38 -15.00
CA CYS A 156 -3.45 9.31 -14.36
C CYS A 156 -3.72 9.29 -12.84
N ALA A 157 -4.32 8.20 -12.36
CA ALA A 157 -4.55 7.95 -10.94
C ALA A 157 -3.37 7.25 -10.29
N VAL A 158 -2.76 6.29 -10.99
CA VAL A 158 -1.58 5.56 -10.57
C VAL A 158 -0.63 5.45 -11.74
N SER A 159 0.62 5.85 -11.54
CA SER A 159 1.70 5.63 -12.52
C SER A 159 2.64 4.52 -12.05
N VAL A 160 3.36 3.94 -12.99
CA VAL A 160 4.45 3.00 -12.75
C VAL A 160 5.68 3.36 -13.58
N ASN A 161 6.84 3.37 -12.95
CA ASN A 161 8.13 3.53 -13.61
C ASN A 161 9.04 2.34 -13.32
N ARG A 162 9.78 1.88 -14.32
CA ARG A 162 10.88 0.93 -14.13
C ARG A 162 12.15 1.71 -13.86
N TYR A 163 12.77 1.45 -12.71
CA TYR A 163 14.03 2.10 -12.34
C TYR A 163 15.05 1.07 -11.86
N GLY A 164 16.12 0.92 -12.60
CA GLY A 164 17.08 -0.16 -12.36
C GLY A 164 16.42 -1.53 -12.52
N LYS A 165 16.45 -2.34 -11.46
CA LYS A 165 15.82 -3.67 -11.43
C LYS A 165 14.41 -3.66 -10.84
N GLY A 166 14.00 -2.56 -10.22
CA GLY A 166 12.73 -2.43 -9.49
C GLY A 166 11.69 -1.59 -10.18
N LYS A 167 10.62 -1.32 -9.45
CA LYS A 167 9.48 -0.52 -9.91
C LYS A 167 9.11 0.53 -8.88
N ALA A 168 8.68 1.69 -9.36
CA ALA A 168 8.18 2.78 -8.54
C ALA A 168 6.75 3.13 -8.96
N TYR A 169 5.80 2.99 -8.06
CA TYR A 169 4.40 3.35 -8.24
C TYR A 169 4.10 4.66 -7.52
N TYR A 170 3.39 5.55 -8.18
CA TYR A 170 2.93 6.80 -7.58
C TYR A 170 1.42 6.89 -7.67
N THR A 171 0.73 7.10 -6.53
CA THR A 171 -0.70 7.40 -6.53
C THR A 171 -0.90 8.90 -6.47
N SER A 172 -1.65 9.45 -7.42
CA SER A 172 -1.95 10.88 -7.45
C SER A 172 -2.92 11.31 -6.34
N ALA A 173 -3.68 10.38 -5.77
CA ALA A 173 -4.53 10.63 -4.62
C ALA A 173 -3.74 10.62 -3.30
N GLU A 174 -4.27 11.36 -2.31
CA GLU A 174 -3.86 11.17 -0.91
C GLU A 174 -4.01 9.71 -0.48
N THR A 175 -3.39 9.34 0.64
CA THR A 175 -3.44 7.95 1.12
C THR A 175 -4.87 7.50 1.33
N SER A 176 -5.34 6.59 0.50
CA SER A 176 -6.67 5.97 0.52
C SER A 176 -6.50 4.47 0.74
N GLU A 177 -7.15 3.94 1.78
CA GLU A 177 -7.10 2.50 2.11
C GLU A 177 -7.61 1.64 0.94
N PRO A 178 -8.79 1.90 0.31
CA PRO A 178 -9.26 1.09 -0.82
C PRO A 178 -8.32 1.11 -2.03
N LEU A 179 -7.78 2.30 -2.38
CA LEU A 179 -6.87 2.42 -3.51
C LEU A 179 -5.55 1.68 -3.27
N LEU A 180 -5.00 1.82 -2.06
CA LEU A 180 -3.73 1.17 -1.73
C LEU A 180 -3.89 -0.34 -1.59
N ASP A 181 -5.02 -0.81 -1.06
CA ASP A 181 -5.34 -2.24 -0.97
C ASP A 181 -5.48 -2.87 -2.35
N TRP A 182 -6.23 -2.23 -3.23
CA TRP A 182 -6.38 -2.64 -4.63
C TRP A 182 -5.03 -2.67 -5.35
N LEU A 183 -4.24 -1.59 -5.25
CA LEU A 183 -2.93 -1.48 -5.90
C LEU A 183 -1.97 -2.57 -5.41
N TYR A 184 -1.94 -2.81 -4.10
CA TYR A 184 -1.13 -3.88 -3.54
C TYR A 184 -1.54 -5.25 -4.09
N GLY A 185 -2.84 -5.54 -4.17
CA GLY A 185 -3.35 -6.78 -4.76
C GLY A 185 -2.88 -6.98 -6.19
N GLN A 186 -2.93 -5.92 -7.02
CA GLN A 186 -2.43 -5.97 -8.40
C GLN A 186 -0.92 -6.24 -8.45
N ILE A 187 -0.14 -5.55 -7.62
CA ILE A 187 1.32 -5.74 -7.54
C ILE A 187 1.66 -7.16 -7.06
N ALA A 188 0.94 -7.66 -6.06
CA ALA A 188 1.18 -8.99 -5.51
C ALA A 188 0.96 -10.08 -6.58
N GLU A 189 -0.09 -9.97 -7.38
CA GLU A 189 -0.38 -10.87 -8.50
C GLU A 189 0.69 -10.80 -9.59
N GLU A 190 1.07 -9.58 -10.02
CA GLU A 190 2.04 -9.37 -11.09
C GLU A 190 3.47 -9.79 -10.73
N GLU A 191 3.87 -9.59 -9.48
CA GLU A 191 5.24 -9.84 -9.01
C GLU A 191 5.39 -11.19 -8.29
N GLY A 192 4.32 -11.97 -8.17
CA GLY A 192 4.33 -13.25 -7.45
C GLY A 192 4.67 -13.10 -5.96
N ILE A 193 4.23 -11.99 -5.35
CA ILE A 193 4.42 -11.72 -3.93
C ILE A 193 3.21 -12.24 -3.17
N SER A 194 3.40 -12.64 -1.91
CA SER A 194 2.28 -13.08 -1.06
C SER A 194 1.17 -12.03 -1.00
N PRO A 195 -0.08 -12.39 -1.32
CA PRO A 195 -1.22 -11.48 -1.17
C PRO A 195 -1.60 -11.24 0.31
N GLY A 196 -0.99 -11.97 1.21
CA GLY A 196 -1.32 -12.05 2.62
C GLY A 196 -1.93 -13.40 3.00
N ILE A 197 -2.30 -13.55 4.26
CA ILE A 197 -2.97 -14.74 4.78
C ILE A 197 -4.46 -14.44 4.89
N ASP A 198 -5.29 -15.21 4.20
CA ASP A 198 -6.75 -15.06 4.28
C ASP A 198 -7.24 -15.48 5.67
N ALA A 199 -8.01 -14.61 6.30
CA ALA A 199 -8.61 -14.87 7.60
C ALA A 199 -9.90 -14.04 7.76
N PRO A 200 -10.85 -14.50 8.60
CA PRO A 200 -12.05 -13.74 8.88
C PRO A 200 -11.74 -12.35 9.44
N GLU A 201 -12.57 -11.37 9.10
CA GLU A 201 -12.46 -10.00 9.61
C GLU A 201 -12.27 -9.98 11.13
N GLY A 202 -11.23 -9.26 11.57
CA GLY A 202 -10.85 -9.13 12.98
C GLY A 202 -10.02 -10.29 13.53
N VAL A 203 -9.62 -11.24 12.68
CA VAL A 203 -8.59 -12.22 13.03
C VAL A 203 -7.25 -11.75 12.45
N VAL A 204 -6.27 -11.58 13.34
CA VAL A 204 -4.90 -11.27 12.97
C VAL A 204 -4.09 -12.55 12.94
N VAL A 205 -3.40 -12.79 11.84
CA VAL A 205 -2.52 -13.95 11.64
C VAL A 205 -1.09 -13.46 11.47
N ARG A 206 -0.15 -14.11 12.15
CA ARG A 206 1.29 -13.81 12.02
C ARG A 206 2.09 -15.08 11.92
N LYS A 207 2.88 -15.19 10.89
CA LYS A 207 3.83 -16.29 10.69
C LYS A 207 5.09 -15.98 11.50
N ILE A 208 5.29 -16.69 12.61
CA ILE A 208 6.44 -16.50 13.51
C ILE A 208 7.68 -17.20 12.95
N SER A 209 7.48 -18.38 12.38
CA SER A 209 8.50 -19.15 11.67
C SER A 209 7.85 -19.98 10.57
N GLU A 210 8.62 -20.77 9.85
CA GLU A 210 8.08 -21.69 8.82
C GLU A 210 7.06 -22.69 9.38
N LYS A 211 7.17 -23.02 10.66
CA LYS A 211 6.30 -23.99 11.34
C LYS A 211 5.33 -23.39 12.34
N GLU A 212 5.46 -22.12 12.68
CA GLU A 212 4.70 -21.50 13.77
C GLU A 212 3.89 -20.34 13.26
N THR A 213 2.57 -20.42 13.46
CA THR A 213 1.63 -19.35 13.08
C THR A 213 0.76 -18.97 14.27
N LEU A 214 0.77 -17.69 14.61
CA LEU A 214 -0.05 -17.09 15.65
C LEU A 214 -1.36 -16.60 15.05
N TYR A 215 -2.48 -16.98 15.66
CA TYR A 215 -3.82 -16.53 15.33
C TYR A 215 -4.42 -15.77 16.51
N VAL A 216 -4.95 -14.58 16.30
CA VAL A 216 -5.54 -13.74 17.36
C VAL A 216 -6.87 -13.20 16.90
N ASN A 217 -7.93 -13.50 17.63
CA ASN A 217 -9.24 -12.90 17.45
C ASN A 217 -9.32 -11.58 18.21
N THR A 218 -9.37 -10.45 17.50
CA THR A 218 -9.44 -9.11 18.09
C THR A 218 -10.88 -8.61 18.30
N THR A 219 -11.87 -9.49 18.12
CA THR A 219 -13.29 -9.12 18.18
C THR A 219 -14.01 -9.71 19.38
N SER A 220 -15.18 -9.18 19.69
CA SER A 220 -16.09 -9.70 20.72
C SER A 220 -16.95 -10.88 20.26
N LYS A 221 -16.70 -11.44 19.06
CA LYS A 221 -17.45 -12.57 18.51
C LYS A 221 -16.53 -13.79 18.35
N VAL A 222 -17.10 -14.99 18.44
CA VAL A 222 -16.38 -16.22 18.10
C VAL A 222 -16.01 -16.18 16.62
N LYS A 223 -14.79 -16.60 16.30
CA LYS A 223 -14.28 -16.69 14.92
C LYS A 223 -13.83 -18.12 14.63
N GLU A 224 -14.15 -18.58 13.43
CA GLU A 224 -13.65 -19.84 12.88
C GLU A 224 -12.64 -19.52 11.78
N VAL A 225 -11.45 -20.09 11.88
CA VAL A 225 -10.33 -19.87 10.94
C VAL A 225 -9.98 -21.20 10.30
N MET A 226 -9.84 -21.21 8.98
CA MET A 226 -9.31 -22.35 8.25
C MET A 226 -7.79 -22.35 8.36
N LEU A 227 -7.21 -23.46 8.75
CA LEU A 227 -5.76 -23.61 8.86
C LEU A 227 -5.17 -24.00 7.49
N GLU A 228 -4.05 -23.39 7.13
CA GLU A 228 -3.30 -23.80 5.93
C GLU A 228 -2.75 -25.23 6.06
N GLN A 229 -2.38 -25.64 7.27
CA GLN A 229 -1.82 -26.96 7.60
C GLN A 229 -2.27 -27.41 8.99
N PRO A 230 -2.42 -28.73 9.20
CA PRO A 230 -2.66 -29.28 10.52
C PRO A 230 -1.53 -28.97 11.49
N GLY A 231 -1.87 -28.71 12.75
CA GLY A 231 -0.87 -28.42 13.76
C GLY A 231 -1.36 -28.66 15.18
N LYS A 232 -0.45 -28.45 16.14
CA LYS A 232 -0.75 -28.51 17.57
C LYS A 232 -0.78 -27.10 18.14
N GLY A 233 -1.85 -26.76 18.84
CA GLY A 233 -1.96 -25.54 19.61
C GLY A 233 -1.06 -25.58 20.84
N VAL A 234 -0.28 -24.54 21.02
CA VAL A 234 0.65 -24.44 22.17
C VAL A 234 -0.08 -23.98 23.43
N LEU A 235 -1.02 -23.04 23.29
CA LEU A 235 -1.72 -22.46 24.43
C LEU A 235 -2.79 -23.38 24.99
N LYS A 236 -3.56 -24.04 24.11
CA LYS A 236 -4.66 -24.98 24.51
C LYS A 236 -4.22 -26.44 24.61
N GLY A 237 -3.05 -26.78 24.04
CA GLY A 237 -2.54 -28.14 24.02
C GLY A 237 -3.27 -29.13 23.13
N GLU A 238 -4.22 -28.66 22.32
CA GLU A 238 -5.07 -29.43 21.44
C GLU A 238 -4.44 -29.59 20.04
N SER A 239 -4.89 -30.58 19.28
CA SER A 239 -4.50 -30.76 17.89
C SER A 239 -5.61 -30.30 16.97
N PHE A 240 -5.24 -29.53 15.96
CA PHE A 240 -6.15 -28.96 14.97
C PHE A 240 -5.80 -29.49 13.57
N THR A 241 -6.80 -29.94 12.82
CA THR A 241 -6.59 -30.53 11.48
C THR A 241 -6.94 -29.56 10.37
N GLU A 242 -8.08 -28.90 10.45
CA GLU A 242 -8.59 -28.03 9.38
C GLU A 242 -9.04 -26.68 9.93
N LYS A 243 -9.59 -26.65 11.14
CA LYS A 243 -10.25 -25.48 11.71
C LYS A 243 -9.75 -25.17 13.09
N LEU A 244 -9.60 -23.87 13.35
CA LEU A 244 -9.34 -23.29 14.65
C LEU A 244 -10.53 -22.41 15.05
N VAL A 245 -11.13 -22.70 16.22
CA VAL A 245 -12.18 -21.86 16.78
C VAL A 245 -11.56 -21.00 17.88
N LEU A 246 -11.66 -19.68 17.70
CA LEU A 246 -11.19 -18.67 18.63
C LEU A 246 -12.37 -18.01 19.34
N ALA A 247 -12.40 -18.06 20.64
CA ALA A 247 -13.33 -17.30 21.47
C ALA A 247 -13.11 -15.77 21.30
N PRO A 248 -14.01 -14.91 21.78
CA PRO A 248 -13.78 -13.48 21.79
C PRO A 248 -12.46 -13.10 22.47
N PHE A 249 -11.63 -12.30 21.79
CA PHE A 249 -10.33 -11.82 22.30
C PHE A 249 -9.34 -12.94 22.67
N ASP A 250 -9.49 -14.10 22.04
CA ASP A 250 -8.66 -15.29 22.26
C ASP A 250 -7.55 -15.37 21.19
N GLY A 251 -6.51 -16.16 21.49
CA GLY A 251 -5.43 -16.44 20.56
C GLY A 251 -4.92 -17.87 20.70
N GLU A 252 -4.25 -18.35 19.65
CA GLU A 252 -3.61 -19.66 19.62
C GLU A 252 -2.36 -19.61 18.76
N LEU A 253 -1.29 -20.22 19.22
CA LEU A 253 -0.07 -20.47 18.45
C LEU A 253 -0.11 -21.90 17.91
N ILE A 254 -0.20 -22.05 16.61
CA ILE A 254 -0.23 -23.36 15.94
C ILE A 254 1.18 -23.70 15.49
N VAL A 255 1.65 -24.88 15.89
CA VAL A 255 2.92 -25.47 15.46
C VAL A 255 2.65 -26.63 14.53
N CYS A 256 3.03 -26.47 13.26
CA CYS A 256 2.95 -27.49 12.23
C CYS A 256 4.10 -28.49 12.36
N LYS A 257 3.91 -29.71 11.89
CA LYS A 257 4.92 -30.78 11.99
C LYS A 257 6.05 -30.62 10.97
#